data_8e0d39d121f1013652aee804ba2fb55d
#
_entry.id   8e0d39d121f1013652aee804ba2fb55d
#
_cell.length_a   1.000
_cell.length_b   1.000
_cell.length_c   1.000
_cell.angle_alpha   90.00
_cell.angle_beta   90.00
_cell.angle_gamma   90.00
#
_symmetry.space_group_name_H-M   'P 1'
#
loop_
_entity.id
_entity.type
_entity.pdbx_description
1 polymer ?
#
loop_
_entity_poly.entity_id
_entity_poly.type
_entity_poly.pdbx_seq_one_letter_code
_entity_poly.pdbx_strand_id
1 'polypeptide(L)'
;MDVDHLRRLHAVDTERPGAWIRRRRRTITGEQVVLSAAVLGTLRLLLDARAERRLPHLSERLGHVVRTNSEAILGAATPKVTTDFSRGVAITSSIHPDAVTHIEPVRYGRGSNAMGLLATILVGPGRLPRPLRFAIAAATHPRTFLQSLSVRRWSERTVILLVMQSLDNSLRIMLRGNRRGPHLRSTQGHGEPNPTYLPIGHRAARLAAEAIGGVPGGSLNESILDIPITAHILGGCCIGDGPGTGVIDAYQRVFGHPGLHVCDGSAVSANLGVNPSLTITAMTERAMSLWPNRGEADPRPPLGEPYRRIAAVPPRTPAVPAGAPAALRAGSAGAV
;
A
#
# COMPACT_ATOMS: atom_id res chain seq x y z
N MET A 1 21.57 37.04 -24.02
CA MET A 1 20.55 37.23 -22.96
C MET A 1 19.59 36.06 -23.10
N ASP A 2 19.84 35.05 -22.30
CA ASP A 2 19.15 33.74 -22.41
C ASP A 2 17.80 33.85 -21.70
N VAL A 3 16.71 33.81 -22.44
CA VAL A 3 15.33 34.07 -21.98
C VAL A 3 14.65 32.77 -21.50
N ASP A 4 15.40 31.67 -21.32
CA ASP A 4 14.85 30.33 -21.13
C ASP A 4 14.74 29.87 -19.66
N HIS A 5 14.82 30.79 -18.71
CA HIS A 5 14.68 30.48 -17.26
C HIS A 5 13.38 31.03 -16.68
N LEU A 6 12.29 30.96 -17.40
CA LEU A 6 10.97 31.01 -16.75
C LEU A 6 10.82 29.71 -15.92
N ARG A 7 11.17 29.79 -14.64
CA ARG A 7 10.99 28.71 -13.67
C ARG A 7 9.55 28.26 -13.73
N ARG A 8 9.32 27.05 -14.22
CA ARG A 8 7.98 26.47 -14.25
C ARG A 8 7.57 26.18 -12.81
N LEU A 9 6.58 26.92 -12.31
CA LEU A 9 6.01 26.69 -10.99
C LEU A 9 4.84 25.73 -11.11
N HIS A 10 4.81 24.74 -10.24
CA HIS A 10 3.64 23.92 -10.01
C HIS A 10 2.73 24.63 -9.00
N ALA A 11 1.41 24.64 -9.28
CA ALA A 11 0.40 25.14 -8.37
C ALA A 11 -0.35 23.96 -7.72
N VAL A 12 -0.37 23.93 -6.41
CA VAL A 12 -1.06 22.91 -5.60
C VAL A 12 -2.22 23.57 -4.86
N ASP A 13 -3.43 23.25 -5.27
CA ASP A 13 -4.63 23.71 -4.60
C ASP A 13 -4.91 22.83 -3.38
N THR A 14 -5.09 23.47 -2.24
CA THR A 14 -5.39 22.80 -0.98
C THR A 14 -6.71 23.30 -0.43
N GLU A 15 -7.43 22.44 0.27
CA GLU A 15 -8.61 22.83 1.01
C GLU A 15 -8.62 22.18 2.41
N ARG A 16 -9.26 22.84 3.36
CA ARG A 16 -9.33 22.35 4.74
C ARG A 16 -10.18 21.08 4.80
N PRO A 17 -9.62 19.95 5.23
CA PRO A 17 -10.38 18.72 5.39
C PRO A 17 -11.44 18.84 6.50
N GLY A 18 -12.59 18.17 6.34
CA GLY A 18 -13.67 18.14 7.34
C GLY A 18 -14.44 19.45 7.52
N ALA A 19 -14.23 20.46 6.69
CA ALA A 19 -14.98 21.71 6.75
C ALA A 19 -16.31 21.59 6.00
N TRP A 20 -17.45 21.69 6.70
CA TRP A 20 -18.78 21.54 6.12
C TRP A 20 -19.25 22.80 5.38
N ILE A 21 -18.83 24.00 5.81
CA ILE A 21 -19.35 25.27 5.29
C ILE A 21 -18.27 26.11 4.59
N ARG A 22 -17.05 26.25 5.14
CA ARG A 22 -15.96 27.06 4.57
C ARG A 22 -14.72 26.22 4.35
N ARG A 23 -14.56 25.71 3.14
CA ARG A 23 -13.43 24.86 2.74
C ARG A 23 -12.13 25.61 2.48
N ARG A 24 -11.97 26.84 2.91
CA ARG A 24 -10.77 27.69 2.79
C ARG A 24 -9.73 27.13 1.79
N ARG A 25 -9.94 27.40 0.54
CA ARG A 25 -8.99 27.02 -0.52
C ARG A 25 -7.76 27.90 -0.46
N ARG A 26 -6.59 27.29 -0.68
CA ARG A 26 -5.31 27.98 -0.81
C ARG A 26 -4.53 27.34 -1.93
N THR A 27 -3.85 28.16 -2.74
CA THR A 27 -2.90 27.69 -3.74
C THR A 27 -1.49 27.89 -3.19
N ILE A 28 -0.68 26.83 -3.24
CA ILE A 28 0.74 26.84 -2.89
C ILE A 28 1.50 26.61 -4.17
N THR A 29 2.51 27.44 -4.45
CA THR A 29 3.34 27.30 -5.63
C THR A 29 4.74 26.81 -5.26
N GLY A 30 5.33 25.95 -6.10
CA GLY A 30 6.68 25.43 -5.91
C GLY A 30 7.32 24.99 -7.22
N GLU A 31 8.64 25.06 -7.29
CA GLU A 31 9.41 24.57 -8.44
C GLU A 31 9.46 23.04 -8.47
N GLN A 32 9.37 22.43 -7.30
CA GLN A 32 9.39 20.98 -7.11
C GLN A 32 8.20 20.55 -6.26
N VAL A 33 7.49 19.54 -6.71
CA VAL A 33 6.37 18.93 -5.99
C VAL A 33 6.61 17.43 -5.86
N VAL A 34 6.53 16.93 -4.64
CA VAL A 34 6.64 15.51 -4.34
C VAL A 34 5.27 14.98 -3.93
N LEU A 35 4.75 14.04 -4.70
CA LEU A 35 3.52 13.33 -4.38
C LEU A 35 3.83 12.13 -3.48
N SER A 36 3.25 12.14 -2.28
CA SER A 36 3.38 11.07 -1.26
C SER A 36 2.03 10.84 -0.56
N ALA A 37 0.96 10.74 -1.37
CA ALA A 37 -0.42 10.61 -0.87
C ALA A 37 -0.88 9.15 -0.75
N ALA A 38 0.03 8.20 -0.69
CA ALA A 38 -0.15 6.77 -0.86
C ALA A 38 -0.81 6.42 -2.22
N VAL A 39 -0.83 5.14 -2.59
CA VAL A 39 -1.20 4.72 -3.95
C VAL A 39 -2.53 5.30 -4.42
N LEU A 40 -3.60 5.14 -3.63
CA LEU A 40 -4.93 5.61 -4.05
C LEU A 40 -5.02 7.13 -4.09
N GLY A 41 -4.37 7.84 -3.18
CA GLY A 41 -4.33 9.30 -3.15
C GLY A 41 -3.53 9.86 -4.32
N THR A 42 -2.33 9.35 -4.55
CA THR A 42 -1.46 9.78 -5.66
C THR A 42 -2.10 9.48 -7.01
N LEU A 43 -2.64 8.27 -7.21
CA LEU A 43 -3.37 7.94 -8.44
C LEU A 43 -4.60 8.81 -8.65
N ARG A 44 -5.35 9.10 -7.58
CA ARG A 44 -6.52 9.97 -7.67
C ARG A 44 -6.11 11.37 -8.14
N LEU A 45 -5.10 11.98 -7.51
CA LEU A 45 -4.61 13.31 -7.88
C LEU A 45 -4.14 13.39 -9.34
N LEU A 46 -3.33 12.40 -9.77
CA LEU A 46 -2.81 12.38 -11.14
C LEU A 46 -3.88 12.06 -12.18
N LEU A 47 -4.80 11.14 -11.91
CA LEU A 47 -5.89 10.79 -12.81
C LEU A 47 -6.90 11.95 -12.96
N ASP A 48 -7.23 12.65 -11.87
CA ASP A 48 -8.07 13.85 -11.91
C ASP A 48 -7.37 14.97 -12.70
N ALA A 49 -6.08 15.22 -12.44
CA ALA A 49 -5.31 16.24 -13.15
C ALA A 49 -5.19 15.94 -14.65
N ARG A 50 -5.09 14.67 -15.05
CA ARG A 50 -5.13 14.26 -16.46
C ARG A 50 -6.50 14.48 -17.08
N ALA A 51 -7.56 14.06 -16.40
CA ALA A 51 -8.94 14.21 -16.89
C ALA A 51 -9.33 15.69 -17.08
N GLU A 52 -8.88 16.55 -16.20
CA GLU A 52 -9.08 18.00 -16.25
C GLU A 52 -8.06 18.73 -17.14
N ARG A 53 -7.17 18.01 -17.82
CA ARG A 53 -6.10 18.57 -18.69
C ARG A 53 -5.14 19.52 -17.97
N ARG A 54 -5.05 19.45 -16.64
CA ARG A 54 -4.05 20.22 -15.86
C ARG A 54 -2.64 19.64 -16.01
N LEU A 55 -2.53 18.32 -16.17
CA LEU A 55 -1.28 17.61 -16.48
C LEU A 55 -1.50 16.75 -17.75
N PRO A 56 -1.46 17.36 -18.95
CA PRO A 56 -1.88 16.69 -20.20
C PRO A 56 -0.89 15.65 -20.72
N HIS A 57 0.38 15.71 -20.31
CA HIS A 57 1.46 14.81 -20.79
C HIS A 57 1.74 13.66 -19.86
N LEU A 58 0.82 13.35 -18.92
CA LEU A 58 0.95 12.16 -18.08
C LEU A 58 0.89 10.88 -18.92
N SER A 59 1.78 9.94 -18.63
CA SER A 59 1.86 8.66 -19.31
C SER A 59 0.54 7.88 -19.27
N GLU A 60 0.23 7.19 -20.38
CA GLU A 60 -0.90 6.25 -20.44
C GLU A 60 -0.71 5.03 -19.53
N ARG A 61 0.52 4.81 -19.03
CA ARG A 61 0.81 3.77 -18.03
C ARG A 61 0.31 4.11 -16.62
N LEU A 62 -0.18 5.34 -16.40
CA LEU A 62 -0.74 5.74 -15.11
C LEU A 62 -1.92 4.85 -14.69
N GLY A 63 -1.81 4.30 -13.50
CA GLY A 63 -2.77 3.35 -12.94
C GLY A 63 -2.59 1.90 -13.38
N HIS A 64 -1.61 1.60 -14.25
CA HIS A 64 -1.24 0.23 -14.58
C HIS A 64 -0.29 -0.38 -13.54
N VAL A 65 -0.18 -1.69 -13.52
CA VAL A 65 0.73 -2.45 -12.62
C VAL A 65 0.51 -2.08 -11.15
N VAL A 66 -0.74 -1.94 -10.75
CA VAL A 66 -1.09 -1.83 -9.33
C VAL A 66 -1.01 -3.22 -8.72
N ARG A 67 -0.26 -3.35 -7.65
CA ARG A 67 0.01 -4.61 -6.97
C ARG A 67 -0.66 -4.66 -5.61
N THR A 68 -0.99 -5.87 -5.19
CA THR A 68 -1.36 -6.20 -3.82
C THR A 68 -0.40 -7.27 -3.32
N ASN A 69 -0.54 -7.71 -2.08
CA ASN A 69 0.19 -8.90 -1.60
C ASN A 69 -0.66 -10.18 -1.75
N SER A 70 -1.71 -10.17 -2.57
CA SER A 70 -2.62 -11.32 -2.76
C SER A 70 -3.05 -11.93 -1.42
N GLU A 71 -3.64 -11.10 -0.55
CA GLU A 71 -3.77 -11.33 0.88
C GLU A 71 -5.07 -11.99 1.29
N ALA A 72 -5.01 -12.69 2.44
CA ALA A 72 -6.16 -12.99 3.29
C ALA A 72 -5.91 -12.50 4.71
N ILE A 73 -6.93 -11.92 5.34
CA ILE A 73 -6.93 -11.53 6.75
C ILE A 73 -7.78 -12.54 7.52
N LEU A 74 -7.11 -13.42 8.22
CA LEU A 74 -7.69 -14.51 8.99
C LEU A 74 -7.32 -14.34 10.46
N GLY A 75 -7.69 -15.29 11.31
CA GLY A 75 -7.25 -15.23 12.70
C GLY A 75 -7.84 -16.32 13.57
N ALA A 76 -7.60 -16.18 14.87
CA ALA A 76 -8.14 -17.02 15.90
C ALA A 76 -8.53 -16.19 17.11
N ALA A 77 -9.65 -16.50 17.74
CA ALA A 77 -10.16 -15.78 18.91
C ALA A 77 -10.58 -16.75 20.02
N THR A 78 -10.19 -16.43 21.25
CA THR A 78 -10.65 -17.18 22.42
C THR A 78 -12.03 -16.69 22.88
N PRO A 79 -12.90 -17.55 23.43
CA PRO A 79 -14.18 -17.14 23.97
C PRO A 79 -14.06 -16.17 25.17
N LYS A 80 -12.99 -16.34 25.96
CA LYS A 80 -12.64 -15.51 27.11
C LYS A 80 -11.19 -15.07 27.00
N VAL A 81 -10.83 -13.96 27.63
CA VAL A 81 -9.44 -13.53 27.71
C VAL A 81 -8.71 -14.44 28.70
N THR A 82 -7.95 -15.38 28.19
CA THR A 82 -7.01 -16.21 28.96
C THR A 82 -5.60 -15.62 28.94
N THR A 83 -5.22 -15.10 27.79
CA THR A 83 -3.99 -14.35 27.53
C THR A 83 -4.36 -13.02 26.89
N ASP A 84 -3.74 -11.92 27.32
CA ASP A 84 -3.97 -10.60 26.75
C ASP A 84 -3.09 -10.42 25.49
N PHE A 85 -3.66 -10.71 24.32
CA PHE A 85 -2.96 -10.57 23.03
C PHE A 85 -2.76 -9.11 22.57
N SER A 86 -3.36 -8.13 23.26
CA SER A 86 -3.21 -6.71 22.89
C SER A 86 -1.88 -6.09 23.35
N ARG A 87 -1.06 -6.83 24.09
CA ARG A 87 0.21 -6.35 24.64
C ARG A 87 1.37 -6.62 23.70
N GLY A 88 2.27 -5.64 23.57
CA GLY A 88 3.51 -5.75 22.80
C GLY A 88 3.41 -5.09 21.43
N VAL A 89 4.41 -5.33 20.59
CA VAL A 89 4.51 -4.81 19.23
C VAL A 89 3.47 -5.46 18.32
N ALA A 90 2.98 -4.73 17.33
CA ALA A 90 1.92 -5.21 16.45
C ALA A 90 2.28 -6.51 15.73
N ILE A 91 3.50 -6.63 15.20
CA ILE A 91 4.03 -7.80 14.50
C ILE A 91 5.38 -8.14 15.10
N THR A 92 5.56 -9.38 15.55
CA THR A 92 6.79 -9.84 16.24
C THR A 92 7.43 -11.06 15.61
N SER A 93 6.73 -11.76 14.75
CA SER A 93 7.19 -13.01 14.14
C SER A 93 6.54 -13.24 12.80
N SER A 94 7.13 -14.12 12.01
CA SER A 94 6.59 -14.56 10.74
C SER A 94 6.93 -16.03 10.49
N ILE A 95 6.14 -16.66 9.62
CA ILE A 95 6.39 -18.01 9.11
C ILE A 95 6.25 -18.03 7.60
N HIS A 96 7.06 -18.85 6.94
CA HIS A 96 7.04 -19.09 5.51
C HIS A 96 6.72 -20.57 5.27
N PRO A 97 5.42 -20.93 5.17
CA PRO A 97 5.03 -22.34 5.03
C PRO A 97 5.33 -22.93 3.64
N ASP A 98 5.54 -22.09 2.65
CA ASP A 98 6.01 -22.43 1.31
C ASP A 98 6.83 -21.27 0.70
N ALA A 99 7.29 -21.44 -0.55
CA ALA A 99 8.18 -20.48 -1.22
C ALA A 99 7.52 -19.13 -1.56
N VAL A 100 6.19 -19.05 -1.57
CA VAL A 100 5.45 -17.85 -1.99
C VAL A 100 4.57 -17.27 -0.89
N THR A 101 4.39 -17.98 0.21
CA THR A 101 3.49 -17.54 1.30
C THR A 101 4.25 -17.08 2.52
N HIS A 102 3.88 -15.91 3.01
CA HIS A 102 4.36 -15.29 4.24
C HIS A 102 3.16 -15.04 5.17
N ILE A 103 3.23 -15.48 6.41
CA ILE A 103 2.16 -15.31 7.41
C ILE A 103 2.72 -14.62 8.63
N GLU A 104 2.08 -13.54 9.04
CA GLU A 104 2.42 -12.77 10.23
C GLU A 104 1.27 -12.78 11.24
N PRO A 105 1.51 -13.15 12.51
CA PRO A 105 0.57 -12.87 13.57
C PRO A 105 0.57 -11.37 13.88
N VAL A 106 -0.60 -10.76 13.78
CA VAL A 106 -0.81 -9.34 14.00
C VAL A 106 -1.71 -9.13 15.21
N ARG A 107 -1.38 -8.15 16.03
CA ARG A 107 -2.19 -7.74 17.18
C ARG A 107 -2.53 -6.27 17.14
N TYR A 108 -3.70 -5.94 17.66
CA TYR A 108 -4.12 -4.56 17.88
C TYR A 108 -3.99 -4.19 19.36
N GLY A 109 -3.67 -2.92 19.63
CA GLY A 109 -3.62 -2.42 20.99
C GLY A 109 -4.98 -2.52 21.72
N ARG A 110 -4.95 -2.52 23.04
CA ARG A 110 -6.16 -2.57 23.88
C ARG A 110 -7.12 -1.45 23.48
N GLY A 111 -8.40 -1.80 23.34
CA GLY A 111 -9.47 -0.86 22.96
C GLY A 111 -9.77 -0.85 21.47
N SER A 112 -8.96 -1.46 20.60
CA SER A 112 -9.22 -1.56 19.15
C SER A 112 -10.32 -2.58 18.82
N ASN A 113 -11.36 -2.63 19.62
CA ASN A 113 -12.39 -3.68 19.57
C ASN A 113 -13.33 -3.56 18.36
N ALA A 114 -13.48 -2.35 17.79
CA ALA A 114 -14.29 -2.12 16.59
C ALA A 114 -13.80 -2.90 15.37
N MET A 115 -12.52 -3.29 15.32
CA MET A 115 -11.97 -4.13 14.26
C MET A 115 -12.64 -5.51 14.21
N GLY A 116 -13.17 -5.98 15.34
CA GLY A 116 -13.97 -7.21 15.41
C GLY A 116 -15.24 -7.19 14.54
N LEU A 117 -15.75 -6.01 14.17
CA LEU A 117 -16.89 -5.88 13.24
C LEU A 117 -16.56 -6.37 11.82
N LEU A 118 -15.29 -6.46 11.47
CA LEU A 118 -14.82 -6.97 10.18
C LEU A 118 -14.51 -8.47 10.20
N ALA A 119 -14.60 -9.10 11.37
CA ALA A 119 -14.33 -10.51 11.58
C ALA A 119 -15.62 -11.34 11.65
N THR A 120 -15.54 -12.59 11.20
CA THR A 120 -16.64 -13.55 11.27
C THR A 120 -16.10 -14.99 11.32
N ILE A 121 -16.99 -15.98 11.25
CA ILE A 121 -16.59 -17.38 11.17
C ILE A 121 -15.83 -17.70 9.89
N LEU A 122 -14.92 -18.66 9.96
CA LEU A 122 -14.16 -19.13 8.81
C LEU A 122 -15.03 -20.02 7.91
N VAL A 123 -15.10 -19.70 6.62
CA VAL A 123 -15.88 -20.45 5.63
C VAL A 123 -14.94 -21.14 4.64
N GLY A 124 -14.90 -22.47 4.67
CA GLY A 124 -14.06 -23.28 3.81
C GLY A 124 -14.47 -23.27 2.33
N PRO A 125 -13.75 -23.97 1.45
CA PRO A 125 -14.09 -24.12 0.04
C PRO A 125 -15.35 -24.99 -0.16
N GLY A 126 -15.99 -24.90 -1.33
CA GLY A 126 -17.13 -25.73 -1.67
C GLY A 126 -17.80 -25.32 -2.98
N ARG A 127 -18.72 -26.15 -3.48
CA ARG A 127 -19.43 -25.94 -4.75
C ARG A 127 -20.53 -24.88 -4.68
N LEU A 128 -21.08 -24.63 -3.50
CA LEU A 128 -22.14 -23.63 -3.31
C LEU A 128 -21.55 -22.23 -3.27
N PRO A 129 -22.32 -21.20 -3.67
CA PRO A 129 -21.92 -19.81 -3.51
C PRO A 129 -21.54 -19.47 -2.07
N ARG A 130 -20.54 -18.61 -1.90
CA ARG A 130 -19.97 -18.25 -0.58
C ARG A 130 -21.05 -17.80 0.43
N PRO A 131 -22.01 -16.91 0.09
CA PRO A 131 -23.04 -16.49 1.03
C PRO A 131 -23.90 -17.66 1.56
N LEU A 132 -24.19 -18.64 0.70
CA LEU A 132 -24.97 -19.81 1.10
C LEU A 132 -24.17 -20.73 2.04
N ARG A 133 -22.88 -20.94 1.73
CA ARG A 133 -21.97 -21.70 2.62
C ARG A 133 -21.81 -21.01 3.98
N PHE A 134 -21.73 -19.68 3.98
CA PHE A 134 -21.72 -18.90 5.21
C PHE A 134 -23.00 -19.11 6.03
N ALA A 135 -24.16 -19.03 5.40
CA ALA A 135 -25.44 -19.27 6.08
C ALA A 135 -25.53 -20.68 6.68
N ILE A 136 -25.10 -21.70 5.93
CA ILE A 136 -25.03 -23.08 6.43
C ILE A 136 -24.07 -23.18 7.60
N ALA A 137 -22.86 -22.61 7.49
CA ALA A 137 -21.87 -22.65 8.58
C ALA A 137 -22.38 -21.92 9.84
N ALA A 138 -23.05 -20.79 9.70
CA ALA A 138 -23.67 -20.07 10.81
C ALA A 138 -24.79 -20.88 11.48
N ALA A 139 -25.62 -21.57 10.69
CA ALA A 139 -26.71 -22.40 11.19
C ALA A 139 -26.20 -23.70 11.86
N THR A 140 -25.16 -24.31 11.32
CA THR A 140 -24.59 -25.56 11.87
C THR A 140 -23.69 -25.31 13.08
N HIS A 141 -23.11 -24.11 13.22
CA HIS A 141 -22.25 -23.72 14.33
C HIS A 141 -22.73 -22.43 15.03
N PRO A 142 -23.95 -22.37 15.54
CA PRO A 142 -24.56 -21.11 16.00
C PRO A 142 -23.80 -20.48 17.19
N ARG A 143 -23.25 -21.29 18.09
CA ARG A 143 -22.44 -20.77 19.21
C ARG A 143 -21.18 -20.06 18.73
N THR A 144 -20.45 -20.64 17.79
CA THR A 144 -19.25 -20.03 17.18
C THR A 144 -19.59 -18.76 16.43
N PHE A 145 -20.69 -18.78 15.67
CA PHE A 145 -21.18 -17.61 14.95
C PHE A 145 -21.53 -16.47 15.92
N LEU A 146 -22.32 -16.70 16.95
CA LEU A 146 -22.68 -15.70 17.95
C LEU A 146 -21.44 -15.16 18.69
N GLN A 147 -20.47 -16.01 18.99
CA GLN A 147 -19.20 -15.58 19.59
C GLN A 147 -18.40 -14.67 18.66
N SER A 148 -18.41 -14.91 17.34
CA SER A 148 -17.71 -14.08 16.36
C SER A 148 -18.31 -12.67 16.24
N LEU A 149 -19.58 -12.48 16.55
CA LEU A 149 -20.25 -11.17 16.55
C LEU A 149 -19.88 -10.31 17.77
N SER A 150 -19.26 -10.90 18.80
CA SER A 150 -18.92 -10.18 20.01
C SER A 150 -17.64 -9.36 19.83
N VAL A 151 -17.79 -8.06 19.88
CA VAL A 151 -16.63 -7.12 19.86
C VAL A 151 -16.07 -6.88 21.28
N ARG A 152 -16.69 -7.42 22.33
CA ARG A 152 -16.23 -7.20 23.72
C ARG A 152 -14.84 -7.73 23.92
N ARG A 153 -13.88 -6.86 24.28
CA ARG A 153 -12.47 -7.20 24.50
C ARG A 153 -11.87 -7.98 23.33
N TRP A 154 -12.29 -7.64 22.11
CA TRP A 154 -11.87 -8.37 20.90
C TRP A 154 -10.34 -8.31 20.72
N SER A 155 -9.75 -7.13 20.90
CA SER A 155 -8.29 -6.95 20.75
C SER A 155 -7.47 -7.78 21.77
N GLU A 156 -8.01 -8.00 22.97
CA GLU A 156 -7.31 -8.77 24.00
C GLU A 156 -7.39 -10.29 23.80
N ARG A 157 -8.39 -10.77 23.06
CA ARG A 157 -8.66 -12.22 22.90
C ARG A 157 -8.45 -12.75 21.48
N THR A 158 -7.95 -11.92 20.57
CA THR A 158 -7.81 -12.27 19.15
C THR A 158 -6.38 -12.12 18.68
N VAL A 159 -5.90 -13.11 17.94
CA VAL A 159 -4.69 -13.04 17.12
C VAL A 159 -5.12 -13.03 15.66
N ILE A 160 -4.69 -12.02 14.91
CA ILE A 160 -4.93 -11.93 13.49
C ILE A 160 -3.75 -12.58 12.77
N LEU A 161 -4.04 -13.26 11.67
CA LEU A 161 -3.05 -13.79 10.74
C LEU A 161 -3.17 -13.02 9.43
N LEU A 162 -2.16 -12.25 9.12
CA LEU A 162 -2.01 -11.62 7.82
C LEU A 162 -1.27 -12.60 6.91
N VAL A 163 -1.99 -13.14 5.95
CA VAL A 163 -1.47 -14.13 5.00
C VAL A 163 -1.20 -13.43 3.68
N MET A 164 0.04 -13.38 3.25
CA MET A 164 0.49 -12.70 2.04
C MET A 164 1.14 -13.68 1.08
N GLN A 165 0.97 -13.45 -0.23
CA GLN A 165 1.59 -14.27 -1.27
C GLN A 165 2.26 -13.40 -2.32
N SER A 166 3.49 -13.75 -2.72
CA SER A 166 4.27 -13.07 -3.75
C SER A 166 3.87 -13.54 -5.17
N LEU A 167 2.59 -13.39 -5.54
CA LEU A 167 2.10 -13.77 -6.87
C LEU A 167 2.38 -12.66 -7.89
N ASP A 168 2.76 -13.05 -9.11
CA ASP A 168 2.92 -12.08 -10.21
C ASP A 168 1.59 -11.81 -10.90
N ASN A 169 0.78 -11.00 -10.25
CA ASN A 169 -0.49 -10.49 -10.75
C ASN A 169 -0.63 -9.00 -10.49
N SER A 170 -1.50 -8.33 -11.23
CA SER A 170 -1.72 -6.90 -11.04
C SER A 170 -3.16 -6.48 -11.28
N LEU A 171 -3.49 -5.30 -10.80
CA LEU A 171 -4.70 -4.58 -11.11
C LEU A 171 -4.37 -3.35 -11.96
N ARG A 172 -5.39 -2.81 -12.61
CA ARG A 172 -5.38 -1.49 -13.21
C ARG A 172 -6.38 -0.61 -12.48
N ILE A 173 -5.95 0.56 -12.03
CA ILE A 173 -6.81 1.58 -11.43
C ILE A 173 -7.03 2.70 -12.46
N MET A 174 -8.29 3.07 -12.63
CA MET A 174 -8.71 4.12 -13.56
C MET A 174 -9.77 5.01 -12.93
N LEU A 175 -9.93 6.20 -13.47
CA LEU A 175 -11.03 7.10 -13.14
C LEU A 175 -12.26 6.72 -13.96
N ARG A 176 -13.40 6.54 -13.32
CA ARG A 176 -14.69 6.31 -13.96
C ARG A 176 -15.73 7.29 -13.43
N GLY A 177 -16.42 7.94 -14.35
CA GLY A 177 -17.53 8.83 -14.00
C GLY A 177 -18.85 8.08 -13.77
N ASN A 178 -19.64 8.55 -12.83
CA ASN A 178 -21.05 8.18 -12.66
C ASN A 178 -21.86 9.43 -12.26
N ARG A 179 -23.16 9.27 -11.96
CA ARG A 179 -24.05 10.37 -11.53
C ARG A 179 -23.56 11.10 -10.27
N ARG A 180 -22.68 10.49 -9.46
CA ARG A 180 -22.09 11.08 -8.24
C ARG A 180 -20.72 11.73 -8.48
N GLY A 181 -20.24 11.75 -9.74
CA GLY A 181 -18.94 12.27 -10.14
C GLY A 181 -17.89 11.18 -10.37
N PRO A 182 -16.65 11.58 -10.66
CA PRO A 182 -15.56 10.65 -10.94
C PRO A 182 -15.11 9.91 -9.67
N HIS A 183 -14.86 8.61 -9.80
CA HIS A 183 -14.38 7.73 -8.73
C HIS A 183 -13.35 6.74 -9.26
N LEU A 184 -12.45 6.26 -8.39
CA LEU A 184 -11.50 5.23 -8.75
C LEU A 184 -12.20 3.89 -8.91
N ARG A 185 -11.82 3.15 -9.94
CA ARG A 185 -12.26 1.77 -10.18
C ARG A 185 -11.05 0.92 -10.50
N SER A 186 -11.03 -0.30 -9.97
CA SER A 186 -10.07 -1.33 -10.31
C SER A 186 -10.64 -2.30 -11.36
N THR A 187 -9.75 -2.81 -12.21
CA THR A 187 -9.99 -3.93 -13.12
C THR A 187 -8.80 -4.87 -13.07
N GLN A 188 -8.96 -6.07 -13.60
CA GLN A 188 -7.84 -7.00 -13.76
C GLN A 188 -6.77 -6.37 -14.66
N GLY A 189 -5.52 -6.53 -14.27
CA GLY A 189 -4.33 -6.16 -15.03
C GLY A 189 -3.64 -7.41 -15.59
N HIS A 190 -2.36 -7.60 -15.26
CA HIS A 190 -1.57 -8.78 -15.65
C HIS A 190 -1.83 -9.94 -14.69
N GLY A 191 -1.68 -11.16 -15.21
CA GLY A 191 -1.73 -12.40 -14.44
C GLY A 191 -3.13 -12.79 -13.97
N GLU A 192 -3.18 -13.81 -13.12
CA GLU A 192 -4.41 -14.33 -12.55
C GLU A 192 -5.04 -13.38 -11.55
N PRO A 193 -6.36 -13.41 -11.37
CA PRO A 193 -7.03 -12.63 -10.33
C PRO A 193 -6.47 -12.90 -8.93
N ASN A 194 -6.56 -11.89 -8.06
CA ASN A 194 -6.22 -12.09 -6.66
C ASN A 194 -7.10 -13.20 -6.06
N PRO A 195 -6.51 -14.17 -5.33
CA PRO A 195 -7.26 -15.27 -4.75
C PRO A 195 -8.22 -14.75 -3.68
N THR A 196 -9.44 -15.29 -3.67
CA THR A 196 -10.45 -15.05 -2.64
C THR A 196 -10.42 -16.13 -1.56
N TYR A 197 -9.58 -17.14 -1.70
CA TYR A 197 -9.41 -18.24 -0.78
C TYR A 197 -7.96 -18.74 -0.80
N LEU A 198 -7.31 -18.73 0.38
CA LEU A 198 -5.96 -19.23 0.58
C LEU A 198 -5.97 -20.46 1.51
N PRO A 199 -5.88 -21.70 0.96
CA PRO A 199 -5.95 -22.93 1.75
C PRO A 199 -4.96 -22.97 2.91
N ILE A 200 -3.73 -22.52 2.65
CA ILE A 200 -2.64 -22.49 3.62
C ILE A 200 -2.92 -21.54 4.78
N GLY A 201 -3.51 -20.37 4.49
CA GLY A 201 -3.96 -19.41 5.50
C GLY A 201 -5.08 -19.98 6.37
N HIS A 202 -6.05 -20.65 5.77
CA HIS A 202 -7.12 -21.34 6.50
C HIS A 202 -6.60 -22.44 7.42
N ARG A 203 -5.59 -23.19 6.97
CA ARG A 203 -4.92 -24.19 7.81
C ARG A 203 -4.20 -23.51 8.98
N ALA A 204 -3.46 -22.44 8.72
CA ALA A 204 -2.78 -21.68 9.76
C ALA A 204 -3.76 -21.11 10.81
N ALA A 205 -4.92 -20.57 10.38
CA ALA A 205 -5.94 -20.07 11.29
C ALA A 205 -6.52 -21.16 12.20
N ARG A 206 -6.73 -22.39 11.68
CA ARG A 206 -7.17 -23.53 12.51
C ARG A 206 -6.12 -23.96 13.51
N LEU A 207 -4.85 -24.08 13.09
CA LEU A 207 -3.74 -24.43 13.98
C LEU A 207 -3.53 -23.37 15.07
N ALA A 208 -3.64 -22.09 14.72
CA ALA A 208 -3.57 -20.99 15.69
C ALA A 208 -4.73 -21.06 16.70
N ALA A 209 -5.94 -21.34 16.23
CA ALA A 209 -7.12 -21.49 17.09
C ALA A 209 -6.95 -22.68 18.07
N GLU A 210 -6.46 -23.79 17.58
CA GLU A 210 -6.17 -24.97 18.40
C GLU A 210 -5.12 -24.67 19.47
N ALA A 211 -4.02 -24.01 19.09
CA ALA A 211 -2.93 -23.65 19.99
C ALA A 211 -3.35 -22.69 21.12
N ILE A 212 -4.31 -21.80 20.89
CA ILE A 212 -4.79 -20.85 21.91
C ILE A 212 -6.08 -21.30 22.62
N GLY A 213 -6.63 -22.48 22.29
CA GLY A 213 -7.92 -22.93 22.81
C GLY A 213 -9.08 -22.05 22.35
N GLY A 214 -9.02 -21.55 21.12
CA GLY A 214 -9.98 -20.64 20.51
C GLY A 214 -10.71 -21.21 19.31
N VAL A 215 -11.32 -20.32 18.53
CA VAL A 215 -12.01 -20.64 17.27
C VAL A 215 -11.38 -19.88 16.12
N PRO A 216 -11.24 -20.50 14.92
CA PRO A 216 -10.72 -19.81 13.76
C PRO A 216 -11.74 -18.83 13.21
N GLY A 217 -11.26 -17.70 12.70
CA GLY A 217 -12.05 -16.64 12.08
C GLY A 217 -11.51 -16.19 10.74
N GLY A 218 -12.37 -15.63 9.93
CA GLY A 218 -12.07 -15.00 8.66
C GLY A 218 -12.60 -13.57 8.59
N SER A 219 -12.30 -12.86 7.51
CA SER A 219 -12.85 -11.55 7.23
C SER A 219 -14.26 -11.67 6.62
N LEU A 220 -15.12 -10.66 6.84
CA LEU A 220 -16.45 -10.58 6.22
C LEU A 220 -16.37 -10.61 4.69
N ASN A 221 -15.39 -9.91 4.11
CA ASN A 221 -15.19 -9.83 2.67
C ASN A 221 -14.98 -11.21 2.05
N GLU A 222 -14.09 -12.01 2.64
CA GLU A 222 -13.83 -13.37 2.18
C GLU A 222 -15.00 -14.30 2.49
N SER A 223 -15.45 -14.33 3.75
CA SER A 223 -16.41 -15.34 4.23
C SER A 223 -17.81 -15.19 3.66
N ILE A 224 -18.24 -13.96 3.34
CA ILE A 224 -19.59 -13.67 2.85
C ILE A 224 -19.58 -13.28 1.37
N LEU A 225 -18.73 -12.31 0.98
CA LEU A 225 -18.84 -11.67 -0.33
C LEU A 225 -17.96 -12.35 -1.39
N ASP A 226 -17.07 -13.26 -1.00
CA ASP A 226 -16.07 -13.87 -1.89
C ASP A 226 -15.20 -12.83 -2.62
N ILE A 227 -14.82 -11.77 -1.90
CA ILE A 227 -14.01 -10.67 -2.41
C ILE A 227 -12.65 -10.70 -1.72
N PRO A 228 -11.53 -10.65 -2.49
CA PRO A 228 -10.20 -10.56 -1.89
C PRO A 228 -10.05 -9.25 -1.13
N ILE A 229 -9.25 -9.27 -0.08
CA ILE A 229 -8.93 -8.10 0.73
C ILE A 229 -7.41 -7.92 0.75
N THR A 230 -6.95 -6.68 0.80
CA THR A 230 -5.53 -6.36 1.00
C THR A 230 -5.37 -5.19 1.94
N ALA A 231 -4.36 -5.23 2.78
CA ALA A 231 -3.86 -4.10 3.55
C ALA A 231 -2.76 -3.34 2.80
N HIS A 232 -2.22 -3.92 1.72
CA HIS A 232 -1.06 -3.41 1.00
C HIS A 232 -1.38 -3.20 -0.47
N ILE A 233 -1.42 -1.92 -0.88
CA ILE A 233 -1.59 -1.52 -2.27
C ILE A 233 -0.32 -0.80 -2.71
N LEU A 234 0.27 -1.23 -3.82
CA LEU A 234 1.50 -0.72 -4.41
C LEU A 234 1.33 -0.44 -5.90
N GLY A 235 2.28 0.27 -6.51
CA GLY A 235 2.30 0.47 -7.97
C GLY A 235 1.28 1.49 -8.49
N GLY A 236 1.13 1.51 -9.80
CA GLY A 236 0.29 2.47 -10.51
C GLY A 236 1.04 3.70 -11.05
N CYS A 237 2.23 4.00 -10.51
CA CYS A 237 3.19 4.95 -11.07
C CYS A 237 4.51 4.22 -11.33
N CYS A 238 4.48 3.20 -12.20
CA CYS A 238 5.63 2.34 -12.44
C CYS A 238 6.82 3.10 -13.02
N ILE A 239 8.03 2.68 -12.60
CA ILE A 239 9.28 3.14 -13.19
C ILE A 239 9.41 2.54 -14.60
N GLY A 240 9.90 3.32 -15.54
CA GLY A 240 10.20 2.89 -16.91
C GLY A 240 11.30 3.71 -17.55
N ASP A 241 11.74 3.29 -18.72
CA ASP A 241 12.76 3.99 -19.52
C ASP A 241 12.19 5.19 -20.29
N GLY A 242 10.86 5.30 -20.34
CA GLY A 242 10.16 6.39 -21.01
C GLY A 242 8.67 6.37 -20.73
N PRO A 243 7.91 7.36 -21.24
CA PRO A 243 6.47 7.49 -20.99
C PRO A 243 5.63 6.34 -21.58
N GLY A 244 6.15 5.59 -22.54
CA GLY A 244 5.50 4.39 -23.10
C GLY A 244 5.56 3.18 -22.19
N THR A 245 6.57 3.09 -21.30
CA THR A 245 6.82 1.95 -20.43
C THR A 245 6.54 2.24 -18.96
N GLY A 246 6.65 3.51 -18.53
CA GLY A 246 6.46 3.93 -17.15
C GLY A 246 5.76 5.26 -16.99
N VAL A 247 5.49 5.63 -15.77
CA VAL A 247 4.95 6.94 -15.37
C VAL A 247 6.07 7.85 -14.86
N ILE A 248 7.06 7.24 -14.21
CA ILE A 248 8.21 7.91 -13.62
C ILE A 248 9.50 7.26 -14.11
N ASP A 249 10.57 8.02 -14.10
CA ASP A 249 11.91 7.50 -14.35
C ASP A 249 12.52 6.84 -13.11
N ALA A 250 13.74 6.31 -13.27
CA ALA A 250 14.47 5.67 -12.17
C ALA A 250 14.87 6.61 -11.03
N TYR A 251 14.72 7.92 -11.20
CA TYR A 251 14.91 8.96 -10.18
C TYR A 251 13.58 9.44 -9.59
N GLN A 252 12.48 8.75 -9.88
CA GLN A 252 11.11 9.02 -9.44
C GLN A 252 10.55 10.37 -9.93
N ARG A 253 11.03 10.87 -11.09
CA ARG A 253 10.52 12.05 -11.77
C ARG A 253 9.41 11.66 -12.73
N VAL A 254 8.32 12.43 -12.77
CA VAL A 254 7.17 12.16 -13.64
C VAL A 254 7.48 12.57 -15.08
N PHE A 255 7.38 11.63 -16.03
CA PHE A 255 7.57 11.91 -17.44
C PHE A 255 6.61 13.01 -17.95
N GLY A 256 7.14 13.91 -18.78
CA GLY A 256 6.39 15.03 -19.35
C GLY A 256 6.12 16.20 -18.39
N HIS A 257 6.48 16.08 -17.10
CA HIS A 257 6.23 17.09 -16.08
C HIS A 257 7.46 17.34 -15.20
N PRO A 258 8.50 18.07 -15.72
CA PRO A 258 9.70 18.41 -14.94
C PRO A 258 9.34 19.11 -13.63
N GLY A 259 9.97 18.71 -12.53
CA GLY A 259 9.68 19.23 -11.20
C GLY A 259 8.59 18.47 -10.44
N LEU A 260 7.92 17.50 -11.06
CA LEU A 260 6.94 16.64 -10.39
C LEU A 260 7.55 15.27 -10.11
N HIS A 261 7.37 14.78 -8.88
CA HIS A 261 7.94 13.51 -8.39
C HIS A 261 6.90 12.66 -7.70
N VAL A 262 7.12 11.34 -7.66
CA VAL A 262 6.29 10.38 -6.92
C VAL A 262 7.17 9.59 -5.98
N CYS A 263 6.99 9.79 -4.67
CA CYS A 263 7.81 9.18 -3.62
C CYS A 263 6.92 8.51 -2.56
N ASP A 264 6.19 7.49 -2.98
CA ASP A 264 5.36 6.66 -2.11
C ASP A 264 5.20 5.24 -2.68
N GLY A 265 4.29 4.46 -2.14
CA GLY A 265 4.03 3.09 -2.57
C GLY A 265 3.60 2.95 -4.04
N SER A 266 3.15 4.03 -4.70
CA SER A 266 2.78 3.98 -6.12
C SER A 266 3.98 3.79 -7.05
N ALA A 267 5.19 4.12 -6.61
CA ALA A 267 6.43 3.85 -7.32
C ALA A 267 6.90 2.39 -7.26
N VAL A 268 6.38 1.59 -6.30
CA VAL A 268 6.76 0.18 -6.10
C VAL A 268 5.91 -0.72 -6.97
N SER A 269 6.42 -1.19 -8.09
CA SER A 269 5.65 -1.95 -9.09
C SER A 269 5.69 -3.47 -8.91
N ALA A 270 6.17 -3.97 -7.77
CA ALA A 270 6.26 -5.39 -7.46
C ALA A 270 5.31 -5.79 -6.33
N ASN A 271 4.80 -7.03 -6.39
CA ASN A 271 4.20 -7.69 -5.24
C ASN A 271 5.34 -8.19 -4.35
N LEU A 272 5.49 -7.62 -3.17
CA LEU A 272 6.60 -7.94 -2.27
C LEU A 272 6.32 -9.18 -1.42
N GLY A 273 5.08 -9.59 -1.25
CA GLY A 273 4.68 -10.68 -0.36
C GLY A 273 4.97 -10.40 1.12
N VAL A 274 5.33 -9.15 1.47
CA VAL A 274 5.65 -8.69 2.83
C VAL A 274 5.17 -7.25 3.02
N ASN A 275 5.25 -6.74 4.25
CA ASN A 275 4.94 -5.36 4.56
C ASN A 275 5.85 -4.39 3.77
N PRO A 276 5.28 -3.41 3.03
CA PRO A 276 6.03 -2.65 2.04
C PRO A 276 6.76 -1.41 2.59
N SER A 277 6.56 -1.04 3.86
CA SER A 277 7.04 0.23 4.41
C SER A 277 8.56 0.43 4.25
N LEU A 278 9.35 -0.62 4.50
CA LEU A 278 10.80 -0.56 4.35
C LEU A 278 11.22 -0.29 2.90
N THR A 279 10.61 -0.99 1.95
CA THR A 279 10.88 -0.80 0.51
C THR A 279 10.48 0.59 0.04
N ILE A 280 9.30 1.08 0.45
CA ILE A 280 8.83 2.44 0.12
C ILE A 280 9.81 3.48 0.65
N THR A 281 10.23 3.35 1.90
CA THR A 281 11.20 4.26 2.54
C THR A 281 12.53 4.22 1.83
N ALA A 282 13.10 3.03 1.60
CA ALA A 282 14.39 2.88 0.92
C ALA A 282 14.39 3.48 -0.49
N MET A 283 13.33 3.27 -1.27
CA MET A 283 13.20 3.86 -2.60
C MET A 283 13.07 5.38 -2.55
N THR A 284 12.34 5.91 -1.57
CA THR A 284 12.19 7.36 -1.38
C THR A 284 13.51 8.00 -0.94
N GLU A 285 14.20 7.42 0.05
CA GLU A 285 15.51 7.90 0.50
C GLU A 285 16.54 7.86 -0.63
N ARG A 286 16.54 6.77 -1.43
CA ARG A 286 17.38 6.70 -2.62
C ARG A 286 17.10 7.86 -3.57
N ALA A 287 15.83 8.13 -3.90
CA ALA A 287 15.48 9.22 -4.80
C ALA A 287 15.93 10.58 -4.24
N MET A 288 15.68 10.83 -2.95
CA MET A 288 16.06 12.08 -2.28
C MET A 288 17.57 12.24 -2.17
N SER A 289 18.33 11.15 -1.97
CA SER A 289 19.79 11.21 -1.89
C SER A 289 20.46 11.61 -3.19
N LEU A 290 19.75 11.61 -4.30
CA LEU A 290 20.25 11.99 -5.63
C LEU A 290 19.86 13.43 -6.03
N TRP A 291 19.17 14.16 -5.16
CA TRP A 291 18.76 15.53 -5.43
C TRP A 291 19.91 16.51 -5.23
N PRO A 292 20.02 17.54 -6.11
CA PRO A 292 20.99 18.59 -5.90
C PRO A 292 20.64 19.44 -4.67
N ASN A 293 21.63 19.99 -4.01
CA ASN A 293 21.40 21.05 -3.05
C ASN A 293 20.92 22.31 -3.78
N ARG A 294 20.21 23.19 -3.07
CA ARG A 294 19.69 24.43 -3.66
C ARG A 294 20.81 25.25 -4.29
N GLY A 295 20.64 25.57 -5.58
CA GLY A 295 21.60 26.33 -6.35
C GLY A 295 22.76 25.53 -6.95
N GLU A 296 22.76 24.21 -6.80
CA GLU A 296 23.69 23.32 -7.48
C GLU A 296 23.08 22.76 -8.78
N ALA A 297 23.95 22.37 -9.71
CA ALA A 297 23.54 21.67 -10.92
C ALA A 297 22.96 20.30 -10.57
N ASP A 298 21.92 19.90 -11.27
CA ASP A 298 21.32 18.58 -11.10
C ASP A 298 22.25 17.50 -11.69
N PRO A 299 22.78 16.55 -10.88
CA PRO A 299 23.67 15.51 -11.37
C PRO A 299 22.92 14.39 -12.13
N ARG A 300 21.60 14.35 -12.01
CA ARG A 300 20.77 13.36 -12.70
C ARG A 300 20.73 13.63 -14.19
N PRO A 301 20.72 12.62 -15.06
CA PRO A 301 20.51 12.82 -16.49
C PRO A 301 19.22 13.61 -16.77
N PRO A 302 19.11 14.31 -17.91
CA PRO A 302 17.85 14.90 -18.34
C PRO A 302 16.69 13.90 -18.27
N LEU A 303 15.47 14.38 -18.00
CA LEU A 303 14.27 13.54 -17.93
C LEU A 303 14.00 12.85 -19.27
N GLY A 304 13.89 11.53 -19.25
CA GLY A 304 13.74 10.71 -20.46
C GLY A 304 15.02 10.08 -21.00
N GLU A 305 16.18 10.50 -20.48
CA GLU A 305 17.45 9.86 -20.81
C GLU A 305 17.64 8.54 -20.04
N PRO A 306 18.41 7.59 -20.58
CA PRO A 306 18.68 6.33 -19.93
C PRO A 306 19.21 6.47 -18.51
N TYR A 307 18.87 5.50 -17.67
CA TYR A 307 19.40 5.45 -16.31
C TYR A 307 20.92 5.41 -16.27
N ARG A 308 21.49 6.28 -15.44
CA ARG A 308 22.93 6.28 -15.11
C ARG A 308 23.10 6.23 -13.60
N ARG A 309 23.96 5.34 -13.11
CA ARG A 309 24.32 5.34 -11.69
C ARG A 309 25.10 6.61 -11.39
N ILE A 310 24.63 7.39 -10.41
CA ILE A 310 25.26 8.59 -9.91
C ILE A 310 25.52 8.44 -8.41
N ALA A 311 26.49 9.17 -7.90
CA ALA A 311 26.78 9.23 -6.47
C ALA A 311 25.66 10.01 -5.74
N ALA A 312 25.44 9.66 -4.47
CA ALA A 312 24.56 10.46 -3.62
C ALA A 312 25.15 11.87 -3.43
N VAL A 313 24.26 12.86 -3.38
CA VAL A 313 24.59 14.26 -3.12
C VAL A 313 24.56 14.50 -1.61
N PRO A 314 25.70 14.77 -0.96
CA PRO A 314 25.70 15.07 0.46
C PRO A 314 24.89 16.34 0.76
N PRO A 315 23.96 16.31 1.73
CA PRO A 315 23.21 17.50 2.10
C PRO A 315 24.14 18.52 2.78
N ARG A 316 24.04 19.80 2.40
CA ARG A 316 24.80 20.89 3.04
C ARG A 316 24.44 21.07 4.52
N THR A 317 23.19 20.81 4.86
CA THR A 317 22.68 20.93 6.24
C THR A 317 21.94 19.65 6.61
N PRO A 318 22.66 18.57 6.98
CA PRO A 318 22.02 17.31 7.32
C PRO A 318 21.18 17.45 8.58
N ALA A 319 19.93 17.01 8.52
CA ALA A 319 19.04 16.97 9.68
C ALA A 319 19.46 15.88 10.69
N VAL A 320 20.17 14.85 10.22
CA VAL A 320 20.66 13.74 11.04
C VAL A 320 22.12 14.02 11.38
N PRO A 321 22.50 14.05 12.67
CA PRO A 321 23.91 14.26 13.09
C PRO A 321 24.84 13.19 12.50
N ALA A 322 26.06 13.56 12.15
CA ALA A 322 27.04 12.67 11.51
C ALA A 322 27.35 11.39 12.30
N GLY A 323 27.23 11.44 13.63
CA GLY A 323 27.43 10.28 14.52
C GLY A 323 26.20 9.38 14.71
N ALA A 324 25.03 9.74 14.16
CA ALA A 324 23.84 8.93 14.32
C ALA A 324 23.90 7.66 13.45
N PRO A 325 23.29 6.54 13.90
CA PRO A 325 23.26 5.30 13.12
C PRO A 325 22.66 5.45 11.71
N ALA A 326 21.70 6.39 11.56
CA ALA A 326 21.04 6.69 10.29
C ALA A 326 21.69 7.83 9.50
N ALA A 327 22.89 8.32 9.91
CA ALA A 327 23.58 9.36 9.16
C ALA A 327 23.96 8.85 7.76
N LEU A 328 23.72 9.67 6.75
CA LEU A 328 24.25 9.45 5.41
C LEU A 328 25.77 9.43 5.48
N ARG A 329 26.37 8.25 5.41
CA ARG A 329 27.80 8.11 5.27
C ARG A 329 28.12 8.35 3.80
N ALA A 330 28.55 9.57 3.49
CA ALA A 330 29.04 9.89 2.16
C ALA A 330 30.31 9.05 1.89
N GLY A 331 30.15 8.04 1.05
CA GLY A 331 31.24 7.36 0.38
C GLY A 331 31.85 6.21 1.13
N SER A 332 31.88 5.13 0.78
CA SER A 332 32.84 4.27 0.14
C SER A 332 32.22 3.81 -1.20
N ALA A 333 32.36 4.67 -2.19
CA ALA A 333 32.19 4.29 -3.58
C ALA A 333 33.42 3.43 -3.95
N GLY A 334 33.40 2.18 -3.49
CA GLY A 334 34.48 1.25 -3.77
C GLY A 334 34.31 0.01 -2.95
N ALA A 335 33.43 -0.87 -3.38
CA ALA A 335 33.44 -2.32 -3.21
C ALA A 335 32.01 -2.87 -3.18
N VAL A 336 31.43 -3.18 -4.33
CA VAL A 336 30.94 -4.52 -4.72
C VAL A 336 30.81 -4.49 -6.25
#